data_42b7e24a02214948a6239ed0170057cd
#
_entry.id   42b7e24a02214948a6239ed0170057cd
#
_cell.length_a   1.000
_cell.length_b   1.000
_cell.length_c   1.000
_cell.angle_alpha   90.00
_cell.angle_beta   90.00
_cell.angle_gamma   90.00
#
_symmetry.space_group_name_H-M   'P 1'
#
loop_
_entity.id
_entity.type
_entity.pdbx_description
1 polymer ?
#
loop_
_entity_poly.entity_id
_entity_poly.type
_entity_poly.pdbx_seq_one_letter_code
_entity_poly.pdbx_strand_id
1 'polypeptide(L)'
;MNDRKILVAYFSCSGVTKAVAEKLAAITGADLYEIKPEVPYTEADLDWNDKKSRSSVEMRDTLSRPAISGTLFHPEKYEVLFVGFPVWWYIAPTIINTFLESYDFAGKIVVPFATSGGSGIGTVSY
;
A
#
# COMPACT_ATOMS: atom_id res chain seq x y z
N MET A 1 2.04 -1.95 30.10
CA MET A 1 1.27 -2.26 28.90
C MET A 1 1.49 -1.20 27.85
N ASN A 2 1.66 -1.63 26.64
CA ASN A 2 1.87 -0.70 25.54
C ASN A 2 0.53 -0.29 24.93
N ASP A 3 0.16 0.98 25.09
CA ASP A 3 -1.09 1.51 24.57
C ASP A 3 -0.89 2.14 23.18
N ARG A 4 0.25 1.87 22.55
CA ARG A 4 0.56 2.39 21.24
C ARG A 4 -0.44 1.89 20.20
N LYS A 5 -1.03 2.81 19.49
CA LYS A 5 -1.98 2.48 18.43
C LYS A 5 -1.24 2.23 17.13
N ILE A 6 -1.55 1.10 16.51
CA ILE A 6 -0.89 0.65 15.30
C ILE A 6 -1.94 0.46 14.20
N LEU A 7 -1.62 0.95 13.00
CA LEU A 7 -2.45 0.74 11.83
C LEU A 7 -1.64 -0.04 10.79
N VAL A 8 -2.26 -1.04 10.17
CA VAL A 8 -1.71 -1.70 8.99
C VAL A 8 -2.57 -1.29 7.81
N ALA A 9 -2.04 -0.42 6.96
CA ALA A 9 -2.70 -0.02 5.72
C ALA A 9 -2.06 -0.77 4.56
N TYR A 10 -2.86 -1.24 3.60
CA TYR A 10 -2.31 -2.02 2.50
C TYR A 10 -3.07 -1.79 1.21
N PHE A 11 -2.35 -1.91 0.10
CA PHE A 11 -2.89 -1.97 -1.24
C PHE A 11 -2.55 -3.34 -1.82
N SER A 12 -3.56 -4.07 -2.30
CA SER A 12 -3.35 -5.42 -2.82
C SER A 12 -4.13 -5.63 -4.10
N CYS A 13 -3.47 -6.21 -5.10
CA CYS A 13 -4.10 -6.54 -6.38
C CYS A 13 -4.39 -8.03 -6.51
N SER A 14 -3.48 -8.87 -6.01
CA SER A 14 -3.59 -10.32 -6.15
C SER A 14 -3.95 -11.05 -4.86
N GLY A 15 -4.10 -10.31 -3.77
CA GLY A 15 -4.38 -10.90 -2.46
C GLY A 15 -3.14 -11.25 -1.64
N VAL A 16 -1.95 -11.20 -2.22
CA VAL A 16 -0.71 -11.53 -1.50
C VAL A 16 -0.42 -10.51 -0.42
N THR A 17 -0.45 -9.23 -0.76
CA THR A 17 -0.23 -8.16 0.22
C THR A 17 -1.30 -8.18 1.30
N LYS A 18 -2.55 -8.44 0.92
CA LYS A 18 -3.66 -8.54 1.87
C LYS A 18 -3.39 -9.63 2.91
N ALA A 19 -2.96 -10.81 2.46
CA ALA A 19 -2.69 -11.93 3.37
C ALA A 19 -1.58 -11.59 4.36
N VAL A 20 -0.52 -10.94 3.91
CA VAL A 20 0.59 -10.51 4.78
C VAL A 20 0.10 -9.44 5.76
N ALA A 21 -0.69 -8.49 5.28
CA ALA A 21 -1.23 -7.42 6.13
C ALA A 21 -2.12 -7.98 7.24
N GLU A 22 -2.95 -8.95 6.92
CA GLU A 22 -3.82 -9.60 7.90
C GLU A 22 -3.02 -10.32 8.98
N LYS A 23 -1.95 -11.02 8.59
CA LYS A 23 -1.08 -11.69 9.55
C LYS A 23 -0.36 -10.69 10.45
N LEU A 24 0.13 -9.62 9.87
CA LEU A 24 0.84 -8.58 10.62
C LEU A 24 -0.10 -7.91 11.62
N ALA A 25 -1.33 -7.62 11.21
CA ALA A 25 -2.32 -7.02 12.08
C ALA A 25 -2.67 -7.96 13.26
N ALA A 26 -2.79 -9.25 12.99
CA ALA A 26 -3.08 -10.24 14.03
C ALA A 26 -1.95 -10.34 15.05
N ILE A 27 -0.70 -10.32 14.60
CA ILE A 27 0.48 -10.42 15.46
C ILE A 27 0.64 -9.17 16.32
N THR A 28 0.40 -8.00 15.76
CA THR A 28 0.64 -6.72 16.43
C THR A 28 -0.57 -6.19 17.18
N GLY A 29 -1.75 -6.75 16.96
CA GLY A 29 -3.00 -6.20 17.49
C GLY A 29 -3.42 -4.91 16.80
N ALA A 30 -2.92 -4.67 15.60
CA ALA A 30 -3.18 -3.45 14.86
C ALA A 30 -4.57 -3.44 14.22
N ASP A 31 -5.06 -2.24 13.95
CA ASP A 31 -6.21 -2.07 13.08
C ASP A 31 -5.77 -2.27 11.63
N LEU A 32 -6.69 -2.68 10.79
CA LEU A 32 -6.41 -2.98 9.39
C LEU A 32 -7.21 -2.04 8.50
N TYR A 33 -6.54 -1.47 7.50
CA TYR A 33 -7.18 -0.56 6.55
C TYR A 33 -6.76 -0.91 5.13
N GLU A 34 -7.73 -1.17 4.28
CA GLU A 34 -7.46 -1.45 2.87
C GLU A 34 -7.45 -0.15 2.07
N ILE A 35 -6.36 0.10 1.36
CA ILE A 35 -6.26 1.22 0.43
C ILE A 35 -6.91 0.77 -0.88
N LYS A 36 -8.14 1.23 -1.13
CA LYS A 36 -8.91 0.82 -2.31
C LYS A 36 -8.83 1.90 -3.37
N PRO A 37 -8.38 1.56 -4.58
CA PRO A 37 -8.45 2.52 -5.68
C PRO A 37 -9.90 2.82 -6.00
N GLU A 38 -10.21 4.07 -6.32
CA GLU A 38 -11.56 4.47 -6.71
C GLU A 38 -12.00 3.69 -7.95
N VAL A 39 -11.08 3.48 -8.89
CA VAL A 39 -11.30 2.61 -10.05
C VAL A 39 -10.45 1.36 -9.84
N PRO A 40 -11.07 0.20 -9.58
CA PRO A 40 -10.31 -1.04 -9.34
C PRO A 40 -9.43 -1.42 -10.54
N TYR A 41 -8.30 -2.04 -10.26
CA TYR A 41 -7.40 -2.54 -11.29
C TYR A 41 -7.92 -3.86 -11.86
N THR A 42 -8.00 -3.94 -13.18
CA THR A 42 -8.34 -5.17 -13.88
C THR A 42 -7.07 -5.93 -14.26
N GLU A 43 -7.21 -7.16 -14.77
CA GLU A 43 -6.05 -7.90 -15.26
C GLU A 43 -5.34 -7.15 -16.37
N ALA A 44 -6.10 -6.51 -17.26
CA ALA A 44 -5.51 -5.72 -18.33
C ALA A 44 -4.76 -4.50 -17.78
N ASP A 45 -5.29 -3.89 -16.73
CA ASP A 45 -4.63 -2.76 -16.08
C ASP A 45 -3.28 -3.16 -15.46
N LEU A 46 -3.15 -4.41 -15.04
CA LEU A 46 -1.96 -4.92 -14.36
C LEU A 46 -0.97 -5.59 -15.33
N ASP A 47 -1.27 -5.61 -16.62
CA ASP A 47 -0.39 -6.22 -17.62
C ASP A 47 0.82 -5.32 -17.86
N TRP A 48 1.88 -5.61 -17.13
CA TRP A 48 3.11 -4.82 -17.20
C TRP A 48 3.95 -5.11 -18.44
N ASN A 49 3.56 -6.11 -19.24
CA ASN A 49 4.15 -6.31 -20.57
C ASN A 49 3.54 -5.37 -21.60
N ASP A 50 2.39 -4.78 -21.32
CA ASP A 50 1.74 -3.81 -22.16
C ASP A 50 2.11 -2.40 -21.69
N LYS A 51 2.85 -1.68 -22.53
CA LYS A 51 3.32 -0.33 -22.18
C LYS A 51 2.18 0.68 -22.04
N LYS A 52 1.00 0.33 -22.55
CA LYS A 52 -0.19 1.19 -22.50
C LYS A 52 -1.12 0.80 -21.34
N SER A 53 -0.82 -0.26 -20.60
CA SER A 53 -1.64 -0.64 -19.46
C SER A 53 -1.61 0.43 -18.39
N ARG A 54 -2.65 0.48 -17.57
CA ARG A 54 -2.77 1.47 -16.50
C ARG A 54 -1.57 1.46 -15.58
N SER A 55 -1.15 0.29 -15.12
CA SER A 55 0.00 0.18 -14.21
C SER A 55 1.28 0.67 -14.87
N SER A 56 1.50 0.33 -16.14
CA SER A 56 2.68 0.78 -16.86
C SER A 56 2.71 2.30 -17.00
N VAL A 57 1.57 2.91 -17.32
CA VAL A 57 1.47 4.36 -17.46
C VAL A 57 1.71 5.04 -16.12
N GLU A 58 1.07 4.53 -15.04
CA GLU A 58 1.21 5.12 -13.72
C GLU A 58 2.64 5.02 -13.21
N MET A 59 3.32 3.91 -13.47
CA MET A 59 4.70 3.73 -12.98
C MET A 59 5.72 4.59 -13.72
N ARG A 60 5.43 4.97 -14.97
CA ARG A 60 6.30 5.90 -15.70
C ARG A 60 6.08 7.35 -15.32
N ASP A 61 4.92 7.65 -14.73
CA ASP A 61 4.58 9.01 -14.32
C ASP A 61 4.67 9.12 -12.80
N THR A 62 5.78 9.66 -12.31
CA THR A 62 6.01 9.79 -10.87
C THR A 62 5.04 10.76 -10.21
N LEU A 63 4.34 11.56 -11.00
CA LEU A 63 3.32 12.50 -10.49
C LEU A 63 1.92 11.90 -10.53
N SER A 64 1.80 10.66 -10.98
CA SER A 64 0.50 9.96 -10.99
C SER A 64 -0.01 9.81 -9.56
N ARG A 65 -1.28 10.10 -9.36
CA ARG A 65 -1.93 9.98 -8.05
C ARG A 65 -3.30 9.35 -8.22
N PRO A 66 -3.35 8.02 -8.38
CA PRO A 66 -4.64 7.33 -8.49
C PRO A 66 -5.53 7.64 -7.29
N ALA A 67 -6.78 7.95 -7.53
CA ALA A 67 -7.72 8.29 -6.49
C ALA A 67 -8.05 7.08 -5.62
N ILE A 68 -8.25 7.31 -4.35
CA ILE A 68 -8.57 6.28 -3.35
C ILE A 68 -10.04 6.41 -2.96
N SER A 69 -10.74 5.28 -2.91
CA SER A 69 -12.11 5.20 -2.43
C SER A 69 -12.11 5.07 -0.91
N GLY A 70 -13.02 5.78 -0.25
CA GLY A 70 -13.15 5.71 1.21
C GLY A 70 -12.22 6.66 1.93
N THR A 71 -12.33 6.67 3.25
CA THR A 71 -11.58 7.58 4.10
C THR A 71 -11.09 6.85 5.33
N LEU A 72 -9.85 7.10 5.70
CA LEU A 72 -9.32 6.63 6.98
C LEU A 72 -9.77 7.61 8.06
N PHE A 73 -10.55 7.12 9.02
CA PHE A 73 -11.04 7.96 10.10
C PHE A 73 -10.03 8.00 11.25
N HIS A 74 -9.82 9.20 11.78
CA HIS A 74 -8.97 9.44 12.95
C HIS A 74 -7.54 8.92 12.78
N PRO A 75 -6.84 9.30 11.69
CA PRO A 75 -5.45 8.86 11.52
C PRO A 75 -4.54 9.36 12.64
N GLU A 76 -4.93 10.42 13.33
CA GLU A 76 -4.14 11.02 14.41
C GLU A 76 -3.99 10.11 15.62
N LYS A 77 -4.86 9.12 15.79
CA LYS A 77 -4.78 8.20 16.93
C LYS A 77 -3.67 7.15 16.81
N TYR A 78 -3.13 6.99 15.60
CA TYR A 78 -2.11 5.96 15.37
C TYR A 78 -0.72 6.56 15.54
N GLU A 79 0.16 5.81 16.22
CA GLU A 79 1.56 6.19 16.39
C GLU A 79 2.46 5.48 15.38
N VAL A 80 2.07 4.26 15.00
CA VAL A 80 2.83 3.43 14.07
C VAL A 80 1.94 3.06 12.90
N LEU A 81 2.47 3.25 11.69
CA LEU A 81 1.77 2.92 10.46
C LEU A 81 2.62 1.95 9.66
N PHE A 82 2.09 0.74 9.45
CA PHE A 82 2.66 -0.19 8.47
C PHE A 82 1.94 0.02 7.14
N VAL A 83 2.68 0.19 6.06
CA VAL A 83 2.11 0.39 4.74
C VAL A 83 2.58 -0.73 3.83
N GLY A 84 1.64 -1.56 3.39
CA GLY A 84 1.93 -2.72 2.55
C GLY A 84 1.52 -2.52 1.11
N PHE A 85 2.32 -3.03 0.18
CA PHE A 85 2.03 -2.90 -1.25
C PHE A 85 2.79 -3.96 -2.05
N PRO A 86 2.28 -4.30 -3.25
CA PRO A 86 3.05 -5.13 -4.17
C PRO A 86 4.14 -4.27 -4.83
N VAL A 87 5.28 -4.88 -5.09
CA VAL A 87 6.37 -4.19 -5.78
C VAL A 87 6.09 -4.19 -7.29
N TRP A 88 6.05 -2.99 -7.87
CA TRP A 88 5.96 -2.80 -9.31
C TRP A 88 7.26 -2.16 -9.78
N TRP A 89 8.01 -2.88 -10.61
CA TRP A 89 9.32 -2.41 -11.12
C TRP A 89 10.22 -1.90 -9.98
N TYR A 90 10.28 -2.67 -8.88
CA TYR A 90 11.15 -2.39 -7.71
C TYR A 90 10.77 -1.15 -6.91
N ILE A 91 9.62 -0.55 -7.18
CA ILE A 91 9.14 0.60 -6.39
C ILE A 91 7.68 0.43 -6.00
N ALA A 92 7.22 1.25 -5.08
CA ALA A 92 5.83 1.24 -4.66
C ALA A 92 4.92 1.80 -5.75
N PRO A 93 3.71 1.25 -5.91
CA PRO A 93 2.71 1.86 -6.78
C PRO A 93 2.40 3.29 -6.34
N THR A 94 2.09 4.16 -7.30
CA THR A 94 1.85 5.58 -6.99
C THR A 94 0.60 5.83 -6.14
N ILE A 95 -0.30 4.85 -6.05
CA ILE A 95 -1.45 4.96 -5.13
C ILE A 95 -0.99 5.06 -3.67
N ILE A 96 0.17 4.50 -3.33
CA ILE A 96 0.75 4.64 -2.00
C ILE A 96 1.11 6.10 -1.73
N ASN A 97 1.63 6.80 -2.75
CA ASN A 97 1.89 8.23 -2.63
C ASN A 97 0.60 9.00 -2.38
N THR A 98 -0.48 8.64 -3.09
CA THR A 98 -1.79 9.24 -2.85
C THR A 98 -2.20 9.08 -1.39
N PHE A 99 -2.07 7.88 -0.84
CA PHE A 99 -2.43 7.59 0.54
C PHE A 99 -1.60 8.40 1.52
N LEU A 100 -0.28 8.39 1.36
CA LEU A 100 0.61 9.08 2.30
C LEU A 100 0.46 10.60 2.25
N GLU A 101 0.06 11.13 1.10
CA GLU A 101 -0.15 12.57 0.94
C GLU A 101 -1.56 13.01 1.38
N SER A 102 -2.50 12.08 1.49
CA SER A 102 -3.88 12.40 1.86
C SER A 102 -4.08 12.67 3.34
N TYR A 103 -3.13 12.29 4.17
CA TYR A 103 -3.22 12.42 5.63
C TYR A 103 -1.91 12.95 6.18
N ASP A 104 -1.99 13.54 7.38
CA ASP A 104 -0.79 14.04 8.07
C ASP A 104 -0.21 12.92 8.95
N PHE A 105 0.92 12.39 8.52
CA PHE A 105 1.65 11.36 9.28
C PHE A 105 2.92 11.91 9.94
N ALA A 106 3.05 13.21 10.05
CA ALA A 106 4.21 13.82 10.70
C ALA A 106 4.31 13.34 12.14
N GLY A 107 5.51 13.01 12.58
CA GLY A 107 5.76 12.54 13.93
C GLY A 107 5.40 11.07 14.17
N LYS A 108 4.89 10.37 13.16
CA LYS A 108 4.55 8.95 13.27
C LYS A 108 5.68 8.09 12.72
N ILE A 109 5.74 6.85 13.21
CA ILE A 109 6.65 5.85 12.66
C ILE A 109 5.96 5.18 11.49
N VAL A 110 6.52 5.32 10.29
CA VAL A 110 5.97 4.71 9.07
C VAL A 110 6.91 3.60 8.62
N VAL A 111 6.39 2.38 8.56
CA VAL A 111 7.18 1.20 8.20
C VAL A 111 6.59 0.59 6.93
N PRO A 112 7.23 0.75 5.77
CA PRO A 112 6.76 0.11 4.55
C PRO A 112 7.10 -1.38 4.56
N PHE A 113 6.22 -2.18 3.97
CA PHE A 113 6.54 -3.58 3.66
C PHE A 113 6.03 -3.90 2.26
N ALA A 114 6.82 -4.69 1.54
CA ALA A 114 6.54 -4.97 0.15
C ALA A 114 6.38 -6.47 -0.06
N THR A 115 5.51 -6.83 -1.00
CA THR A 115 5.34 -8.21 -1.41
C THR A 115 5.70 -8.34 -2.88
N SER A 116 6.24 -9.51 -3.23
CA SER A 116 6.60 -9.83 -4.59
C SER A 116 5.51 -10.68 -5.22
N GLY A 117 5.28 -10.50 -6.50
CA GLY A 117 4.22 -11.19 -7.24
C GLY A 117 4.52 -12.63 -7.60
N GLY A 118 5.20 -13.37 -6.74
CA GLY A 118 5.36 -14.80 -6.93
C GLY A 118 6.70 -15.26 -7.48
N SER A 119 7.60 -14.35 -7.78
CA SER A 119 8.93 -14.73 -8.27
C SER A 119 9.98 -14.69 -7.16
N GLY A 120 9.57 -14.98 -5.96
CA GLY A 120 10.44 -14.90 -4.81
C GLY A 120 10.37 -13.53 -4.16
N ILE A 121 11.00 -13.43 -3.01
CA ILE A 121 10.98 -12.20 -2.24
C ILE A 121 12.18 -11.37 -2.62
N GLY A 122 11.92 -10.24 -3.25
CA GLY A 122 12.95 -9.24 -3.45
C GLY A 122 13.09 -8.40 -2.20
N THR A 123 14.30 -7.98 -1.92
CA THR A 123 14.52 -7.00 -0.86
C THR A 123 14.27 -5.62 -1.44
N VAL A 124 13.32 -4.91 -0.85
CA VAL A 124 13.01 -3.55 -1.28
C VAL A 124 13.38 -2.60 -0.16
N SER A 125 14.15 -1.60 -0.49
CA SER A 125 14.61 -0.59 0.45
C SER A 125 14.08 0.77 0.01
N TYR A 126 13.51 1.49 0.92
CA TYR A 126 12.98 2.83 0.69
C TYR A 126 13.59 3.84 1.64
#